data_900c79c907c978f13915b4236bc2751c
#
_entry.id   900c79c907c978f13915b4236bc2751c
#
_cell.length_a   1.000
_cell.length_b   1.000
_cell.length_c   1.000
_cell.angle_alpha   90.00
_cell.angle_beta   90.00
_cell.angle_gamma   90.00
#
_symmetry.space_group_name_H-M   'P 1'
#
loop_
_entity.id
_entity.type
_entity.pdbx_description
1 polymer ?
#
loop_
_entity_poly.entity_id
_entity_poly.type
_entity_poly.pdbx_seq_one_letter_code
_entity_poly.pdbx_strand_id
1 'polypeptide(L)'
;KTLLIVNVASACGFTPQYTGLQNLYDKYKDKGLEILAFPCNQFGAQEKGTNEEIKDFCDTKYNVSFRLFNKIDVNGDNASPLFVKLTEADGREIQWNFTKFLINKEGEFVRGFGTQKKPEEIEEHIKAII
;
A
#
# COMPACT_ATOMS: atom_id res chain seq x y z
N LYS A 1 15.91 4.49 -0.46
CA LYS A 1 14.59 5.15 -0.69
C LYS A 1 13.67 4.96 0.49
N THR A 2 12.78 5.92 0.69
CA THR A 2 11.69 5.80 1.66
C THR A 2 10.54 5.04 1.00
N LEU A 3 10.01 4.03 1.66
CA LEU A 3 8.97 3.17 1.10
C LEU A 3 7.67 3.31 1.87
N LEU A 4 6.55 3.41 1.13
CA LEU A 4 5.22 3.24 1.68
C LEU A 4 4.64 2.00 1.02
N ILE A 5 4.45 0.94 1.80
CA ILE A 5 3.97 -0.36 1.32
C ILE A 5 2.50 -0.48 1.70
N VAL A 6 1.65 -0.82 0.75
CA VAL A 6 0.20 -0.84 0.96
C VAL A 6 -0.44 -2.03 0.25
N ASN A 7 -1.38 -2.70 0.93
CA ASN A 7 -2.21 -3.71 0.30
C ASN A 7 -3.48 -3.06 -0.23
N VAL A 8 -3.84 -3.36 -1.47
CA VAL A 8 -4.87 -2.61 -2.20
C VAL A 8 -5.96 -3.52 -2.75
N ALA A 9 -7.09 -2.92 -3.10
CA ALA A 9 -8.20 -3.60 -3.74
C ALA A 9 -8.98 -2.64 -4.64
N SER A 10 -9.61 -3.18 -5.68
CA SER A 10 -10.32 -2.39 -6.70
C SER A 10 -11.79 -2.15 -6.38
N ALA A 11 -12.38 -2.91 -5.45
CA ALA A 11 -13.83 -2.86 -5.17
C ALA A 11 -14.15 -2.55 -3.71
N CYS A 12 -13.23 -1.96 -2.98
CA CYS A 12 -13.40 -1.60 -1.57
C CYS A 12 -13.99 -0.19 -1.44
N GLY A 13 -14.73 0.07 -0.36
CA GLY A 13 -15.17 1.42 -0.05
C GLY A 13 -14.01 2.41 0.16
N PHE A 14 -12.82 1.89 0.47
CA PHE A 14 -11.61 2.70 0.65
C PHE A 14 -10.76 2.82 -0.63
N THR A 15 -11.18 2.22 -1.73
CA THR A 15 -10.47 2.28 -3.02
C THR A 15 -10.15 3.72 -3.47
N PRO A 16 -11.01 4.73 -3.19
CA PRO A 16 -10.66 6.12 -3.50
C PRO A 16 -9.36 6.63 -2.86
N GLN A 17 -8.80 5.92 -1.88
CA GLN A 17 -7.49 6.26 -1.32
C GLN A 17 -6.36 6.20 -2.35
N TYR A 18 -6.56 5.52 -3.48
CA TYR A 18 -5.59 5.58 -4.59
C TYR A 18 -5.27 7.02 -5.00
N THR A 19 -6.27 7.90 -4.98
CA THR A 19 -6.05 9.32 -5.33
C THR A 19 -5.05 9.98 -4.38
N GLY A 20 -5.23 9.78 -3.07
CA GLY A 20 -4.32 10.34 -2.07
C GLY A 20 -2.93 9.73 -2.14
N LEU A 21 -2.85 8.41 -2.40
CA LEU A 21 -1.56 7.74 -2.58
C LEU A 21 -0.82 8.31 -3.80
N GLN A 22 -1.52 8.52 -4.91
CA GLN A 22 -0.89 9.08 -6.11
C GLN A 22 -0.43 10.51 -5.87
N ASN A 23 -1.21 11.30 -5.12
CA ASN A 23 -0.81 12.67 -4.76
C ASN A 23 0.47 12.68 -3.91
N LEU A 24 0.59 11.77 -2.94
CA LEU A 24 1.82 11.63 -2.15
C LEU A 24 3.00 11.26 -3.03
N TYR A 25 2.79 10.31 -3.93
CA TYR A 25 3.83 9.87 -4.84
C TYR A 25 4.32 11.01 -5.73
N ASP A 26 3.39 11.73 -6.37
CA ASP A 26 3.73 12.86 -7.23
C ASP A 26 4.53 13.93 -6.47
N LYS A 27 4.16 14.17 -5.22
CA LYS A 27 4.77 15.22 -4.40
C LYS A 27 6.17 14.85 -3.91
N TYR A 28 6.42 13.58 -3.58
CA TYR A 28 7.65 13.16 -2.91
C TYR A 28 8.51 12.19 -3.70
N LYS A 29 8.12 11.74 -4.89
CA LYS A 29 8.92 10.80 -5.67
C LYS A 29 10.32 11.33 -5.98
N ASP A 30 10.44 12.61 -6.27
CA ASP A 30 11.73 13.24 -6.56
C ASP A 30 12.58 13.42 -5.31
N LYS A 31 11.98 13.26 -4.13
CA LYS A 31 12.66 13.31 -2.84
C LYS A 31 12.97 11.92 -2.29
N GLY A 32 12.73 10.89 -3.08
CA GLY A 32 13.07 9.51 -2.74
C GLY A 32 11.93 8.66 -2.20
N LEU A 33 10.67 9.10 -2.30
CA LEU A 33 9.53 8.27 -1.93
C LEU A 33 9.21 7.28 -3.04
N GLU A 34 9.05 6.00 -2.66
CA GLU A 34 8.50 4.97 -3.52
C GLU A 34 7.26 4.40 -2.85
N ILE A 35 6.19 4.17 -3.62
CA ILE A 35 4.99 3.50 -3.12
C ILE A 35 4.89 2.14 -3.78
N LEU A 36 4.75 1.10 -2.97
CA LEU A 36 4.67 -0.29 -3.43
C LEU A 36 3.29 -0.83 -3.08
N ALA A 37 2.45 -1.02 -4.09
CA ALA A 37 1.07 -1.46 -3.91
C ALA A 37 0.93 -2.94 -4.27
N PHE A 38 0.35 -3.71 -3.36
CA PHE A 38 0.17 -5.15 -3.50
C PHE A 38 -1.32 -5.49 -3.46
N PRO A 39 -1.92 -5.83 -4.61
CA PRO A 39 -3.32 -6.28 -4.61
C PRO A 39 -3.51 -7.55 -3.79
N CYS A 40 -4.60 -7.62 -3.04
CA CYS A 40 -4.91 -8.77 -2.20
C CYS A 40 -6.41 -9.00 -2.17
N ASN A 41 -6.85 -10.26 -2.33
CA ASN A 41 -8.27 -10.62 -2.38
C ASN A 41 -8.80 -11.19 -1.05
N GLN A 42 -8.02 -11.10 0.04
CA GLN A 42 -8.38 -11.74 1.32
C GLN A 42 -9.41 -10.96 2.15
N PHE A 43 -9.71 -9.72 1.79
CA PHE A 43 -10.59 -8.86 2.58
C PHE A 43 -11.90 -8.61 1.82
N GLY A 44 -12.90 -9.41 2.12
CA GLY A 44 -14.21 -9.30 1.48
C GLY A 44 -14.23 -9.69 0.01
N ALA A 45 -13.19 -10.37 -0.47
CA ALA A 45 -13.05 -10.75 -1.89
C ALA A 45 -13.23 -9.55 -2.82
N GLN A 46 -12.64 -8.41 -2.49
CA GLN A 46 -12.79 -7.14 -3.21
C GLN A 46 -11.71 -6.90 -4.27
N GLU A 47 -10.89 -7.91 -4.56
CA GLU A 47 -9.86 -7.86 -5.59
C GLU A 47 -9.88 -9.14 -6.42
N LYS A 48 -11.00 -9.42 -7.08
CA LYS A 48 -11.23 -10.67 -7.82
C LYS A 48 -10.58 -10.72 -9.20
N GLY A 49 -10.23 -9.57 -9.76
CA GLY A 49 -9.70 -9.47 -11.11
C GLY A 49 -8.34 -10.12 -11.29
N THR A 50 -7.95 -10.29 -12.55
CA THR A 50 -6.60 -10.71 -12.90
C THR A 50 -5.61 -9.57 -12.66
N ASN A 51 -4.31 -9.88 -12.64
CA ASN A 51 -3.28 -8.83 -12.50
C ASN A 51 -3.40 -7.77 -13.59
N GLU A 52 -3.72 -8.19 -14.83
CA GLU A 52 -3.91 -7.27 -15.95
C GLU A 52 -5.12 -6.36 -15.73
N GLU A 53 -6.25 -6.93 -15.28
CA GLU A 53 -7.47 -6.17 -15.02
C GLU A 53 -7.26 -5.17 -13.89
N ILE A 54 -6.53 -5.55 -12.85
CA ILE A 54 -6.20 -4.66 -11.73
C ILE A 54 -5.35 -3.49 -12.21
N LYS A 55 -4.33 -3.77 -13.03
CA LYS A 55 -3.48 -2.73 -13.58
C LYS A 55 -4.28 -1.76 -14.46
N ASP A 56 -5.13 -2.28 -15.32
CA ASP A 56 -5.99 -1.45 -16.17
C ASP A 56 -6.92 -0.58 -15.33
N PHE A 57 -7.50 -1.13 -14.28
CA PHE A 57 -8.35 -0.37 -13.36
C PHE A 57 -7.58 0.80 -12.74
N CYS A 58 -6.38 0.54 -12.22
CA CYS A 58 -5.55 1.57 -11.60
C CYS A 58 -5.15 2.65 -12.60
N ASP A 59 -4.77 2.25 -13.81
CA ASP A 59 -4.35 3.18 -14.86
C ASP A 59 -5.52 4.07 -15.32
N THR A 60 -6.69 3.47 -15.55
CA THR A 60 -7.82 4.20 -16.15
C THR A 60 -8.64 5.00 -15.14
N LYS A 61 -8.81 4.47 -13.93
CA LYS A 61 -9.63 5.13 -12.90
C LYS A 61 -8.87 6.15 -12.08
N TYR A 62 -7.59 5.89 -11.79
CA TYR A 62 -6.84 6.69 -10.82
C TYR A 62 -5.51 7.22 -11.36
N ASN A 63 -5.15 6.90 -12.59
CA ASN A 63 -3.88 7.30 -13.20
C ASN A 63 -2.67 6.97 -12.32
N VAL A 64 -2.68 5.78 -11.74
CA VAL A 64 -1.62 5.34 -10.84
C VAL A 64 -0.31 5.20 -11.60
N SER A 65 0.76 5.83 -11.11
CA SER A 65 2.10 5.71 -11.68
C SER A 65 3.13 5.13 -10.73
N PHE A 66 2.79 4.93 -9.45
CA PHE A 66 3.65 4.19 -8.52
C PHE A 66 3.60 2.69 -8.83
N ARG A 67 4.49 1.92 -8.19
CA ARG A 67 4.61 0.49 -8.51
C ARG A 67 3.43 -0.32 -8.01
N LEU A 68 2.81 -1.07 -8.93
CA LEU A 68 1.77 -2.03 -8.64
C LEU A 68 2.33 -3.42 -8.92
N PHE A 69 2.27 -4.29 -7.92
CA PHE A 69 2.77 -5.66 -8.03
C PHE A 69 1.63 -6.64 -8.33
N ASN A 70 1.97 -7.89 -8.57
CA ASN A 70 0.99 -8.95 -8.77
C ASN A 70 0.25 -9.25 -7.45
N LYS A 71 -0.95 -9.78 -7.59
CA LYS A 71 -1.79 -10.13 -6.43
C LYS A 71 -1.08 -11.16 -5.55
N ILE A 72 -1.16 -10.96 -4.23
CA ILE A 72 -0.56 -11.85 -3.23
C ILE A 72 -1.53 -12.05 -2.07
N ASP A 73 -1.21 -12.99 -1.19
CA ASP A 73 -1.79 -13.08 0.14
C ASP A 73 -0.91 -12.31 1.13
N VAL A 74 -1.52 -11.67 2.10
CA VAL A 74 -0.83 -10.90 3.14
C VAL A 74 -0.99 -11.50 4.54
N ASN A 75 -1.98 -12.39 4.72
CA ASN A 75 -2.24 -13.13 5.95
C ASN A 75 -2.31 -14.62 5.67
N GLY A 76 -2.09 -15.44 6.69
CA GLY A 76 -2.25 -16.88 6.63
C GLY A 76 -1.03 -17.61 6.10
N ASP A 77 -1.21 -18.89 5.78
CA ASP A 77 -0.09 -19.81 5.45
C ASP A 77 0.64 -19.43 4.16
N ASN A 78 -0.04 -18.78 3.24
CA ASN A 78 0.52 -18.39 1.94
C ASN A 78 0.93 -16.91 1.88
N ALA A 79 0.99 -16.23 3.03
CA ALA A 79 1.36 -14.84 3.08
C ALA A 79 2.75 -14.59 2.48
N SER A 80 2.87 -13.52 1.71
CA SER A 80 4.15 -13.09 1.17
C SER A 80 5.16 -12.86 2.31
N PRO A 81 6.41 -13.33 2.17
CA PRO A 81 7.44 -13.11 3.19
C PRO A 81 7.62 -11.65 3.57
N LEU A 82 7.45 -10.73 2.63
CA LEU A 82 7.50 -9.29 2.93
C LEU A 82 6.45 -8.92 3.98
N PHE A 83 5.20 -9.35 3.77
CA PHE A 83 4.11 -9.01 4.69
C PHE A 83 4.22 -9.75 6.02
N VAL A 84 4.79 -10.94 6.04
CA VAL A 84 5.11 -11.63 7.30
C VAL A 84 6.04 -10.75 8.14
N LYS A 85 7.10 -10.23 7.53
CA LYS A 85 8.04 -9.34 8.23
C LYS A 85 7.39 -8.04 8.69
N LEU A 86 6.54 -7.45 7.85
CA LEU A 86 5.88 -6.18 8.18
C LEU A 86 4.91 -6.35 9.35
N THR A 87 4.11 -7.40 9.35
CA THR A 87 3.15 -7.65 10.44
C THR A 87 3.85 -8.02 11.73
N GLU A 88 4.97 -8.74 11.66
CA GLU A 88 5.78 -9.02 12.84
C GLU A 88 6.36 -7.73 13.45
N ALA A 89 6.88 -6.85 12.61
CA ALA A 89 7.44 -5.58 13.06
C ALA A 89 6.36 -4.67 13.65
N ASP A 90 5.17 -4.66 13.05
CA ASP A 90 4.04 -3.86 13.53
C ASP A 90 3.35 -4.47 14.75
N GLY A 91 3.48 -5.78 14.95
CA GLY A 91 2.85 -6.49 16.05
C GLY A 91 1.36 -6.79 15.84
N ARG A 92 0.85 -6.62 14.62
CA ARG A 92 -0.56 -6.84 14.30
C ARG A 92 -0.71 -7.44 12.90
N GLU A 93 -1.72 -8.30 12.73
CA GLU A 93 -2.14 -8.74 11.42
C GLU A 93 -2.81 -7.59 10.66
N ILE A 94 -2.81 -7.70 9.32
CA ILE A 94 -3.53 -6.76 8.49
C ILE A 94 -5.02 -7.03 8.63
N GLN A 95 -5.78 -5.98 8.96
CA GLN A 95 -7.21 -6.09 9.27
C GLN A 95 -8.09 -5.87 8.05
N TRP A 96 -7.64 -5.07 7.08
CA TRP A 96 -8.44 -4.75 5.90
C TRP A 96 -7.57 -4.19 4.78
N ASN A 97 -8.19 -3.90 3.65
CA ASN A 97 -7.51 -3.26 2.50
C ASN A 97 -6.96 -1.88 2.89
N PHE A 98 -5.95 -1.43 2.16
CA PHE A 98 -5.32 -0.12 2.35
C PHE A 98 -4.70 0.09 3.73
N THR A 99 -4.14 -0.96 4.29
CA THR A 99 -3.21 -0.89 5.42
C THR A 99 -1.86 -0.46 4.86
N LYS A 100 -1.17 0.45 5.55
CA LYS A 100 0.08 1.04 5.06
C LYS A 100 1.21 0.79 6.05
N PHE A 101 2.41 0.60 5.51
CA PHE A 101 3.63 0.44 6.32
C PHE A 101 4.70 1.39 5.79
N LEU A 102 5.30 2.17 6.68
CA LEU A 102 6.32 3.15 6.33
C LEU A 102 7.71 2.61 6.69
N ILE A 103 8.61 2.61 5.70
CA ILE A 103 9.98 2.12 5.84
C ILE A 103 10.92 3.28 5.50
N ASN A 104 11.90 3.55 6.35
CA ASN A 104 12.82 4.65 6.10
C ASN A 104 13.88 4.29 5.05
N LYS A 105 14.68 5.26 4.66
CA LYS A 105 15.67 5.08 3.58
C LYS A 105 16.80 4.11 3.96
N GLU A 106 16.95 3.79 5.23
CA GLU A 106 17.90 2.77 5.71
C GLU A 106 17.31 1.37 5.72
N GLY A 107 16.04 1.22 5.29
CA GLY A 107 15.36 -0.06 5.26
C GLY A 107 14.74 -0.49 6.58
N GLU A 108 14.61 0.43 7.53
CA GLU A 108 14.05 0.14 8.84
C GLU A 108 12.56 0.43 8.90
N PHE A 109 11.81 -0.44 9.57
CA PHE A 109 10.38 -0.23 9.80
C PHE A 109 10.17 0.98 10.71
N VAL A 110 9.34 1.92 10.26
CA VAL A 110 9.02 3.11 11.04
C VAL A 110 7.67 2.96 11.75
N ARG A 111 6.61 2.66 10.99
CA ARG A 111 5.27 2.60 11.55
C ARG A 111 4.27 1.98 10.58
N GLY A 112 3.25 1.30 11.16
CA GLY A 112 2.07 0.85 10.42
C GLY A 112 0.90 1.79 10.62
N PHE A 113 0.02 1.85 9.61
CA PHE A 113 -1.20 2.66 9.64
C PHE A 113 -2.37 1.81 9.16
N GLY A 114 -3.47 1.84 9.90
CA GLY A 114 -4.67 1.11 9.54
C GLY A 114 -5.38 1.68 8.31
N THR A 115 -6.39 0.96 7.84
CA THR A 115 -7.18 1.30 6.67
C THR A 115 -7.73 2.72 6.71
N GLN A 116 -8.23 3.14 7.87
CA GLN A 116 -8.91 4.42 8.02
C GLN A 116 -7.96 5.62 8.01
N LYS A 117 -6.66 5.40 8.15
CA LYS A 117 -5.68 6.47 8.08
C LYS A 117 -5.51 6.88 6.63
N LYS A 118 -5.98 8.05 6.26
CA LYS A 118 -5.94 8.53 4.88
C LYS A 118 -4.50 8.87 4.47
N PRO A 119 -4.16 8.74 3.17
CA PRO A 119 -2.83 9.12 2.71
C PRO A 119 -2.41 10.53 3.11
N GLU A 120 -3.34 11.49 3.07
CA GLU A 120 -3.06 12.87 3.45
C GLU A 120 -2.62 12.99 4.92
N GLU A 121 -3.12 12.09 5.78
CA GLU A 121 -2.78 12.06 7.19
C GLU A 121 -1.42 11.40 7.46
N ILE A 122 -0.87 10.70 6.48
CA ILE A 122 0.45 10.06 6.58
C ILE A 122 1.56 11.02 6.16
N GLU A 123 1.22 12.06 5.42
CA GLU A 123 2.20 12.98 4.84
C GLU A 123 3.20 13.52 5.85
N GLU A 124 2.75 13.91 7.04
CA GLU A 124 3.65 14.44 8.08
C GLU A 124 4.71 13.42 8.51
N HIS A 125 4.33 12.15 8.55
CA HIS A 125 5.28 11.08 8.90
C HIS A 125 6.32 10.88 7.79
N ILE A 126 5.92 11.03 6.54
CA ILE A 126 6.84 10.95 5.40
C ILE A 126 7.80 12.13 5.43
N LYS A 127 7.30 13.34 5.64
CA LYS A 127 8.13 14.56 5.69
C LYS A 127 9.19 14.46 6.77
N ALA A 128 8.89 13.80 7.88
CA ALA A 128 9.81 13.69 9.01
C ALA A 128 11.03 12.82 8.71
N ILE A 129 10.97 11.93 7.72
CA ILE A 129 12.05 10.96 7.45
C ILE A 129 12.61 11.05 6.02
N ILE A 130 12.06 11.88 5.18
CA ILE A 130 12.47 11.94 3.77
C ILE A 130 13.65 12.94 3.52
#